data_0ec48249218c0f1db72b27d0e1de63e4
#
_entry.id   0ec48249218c0f1db72b27d0e1de63e4
#
_cell.length_a   1.000
_cell.length_b   1.000
_cell.length_c   1.000
_cell.angle_alpha   90.00
_cell.angle_beta   90.00
_cell.angle_gamma   90.00
#
_symmetry.space_group_name_H-M   'P 1'
#
loop_
_entity.id
_entity.type
_entity.pdbx_description
1 polymer ?
#
loop_
_entity_poly.entity_id
_entity_poly.type
_entity_poly.pdbx_seq_one_letter_code
_entity_poly.pdbx_strand_id
1 'polypeptide(L)'
;MIVLRFDDIFDMLNLYPLHYTLIRLFSLSMEMRIIRDKTPDIVIVDPFYMCAKILGSARDRQVASSYLEGVILANADKDNFLVPYFSDDTHCTLILLRPKYSMAMYFDSDRQSKKDYTTIKKVLDDALPGYAKYGGTFRRPIRRYGKHVFTHVTTFPCVKKPPGSQKDAYYALHHTRAIVRDQHHRMLTNDLKEWATCLSAIQDEDIRQELFRIQSEFAEIIYQDVLPSSGQLYLNCQPSNSEIETTLQMQADNDRTFMTIRKDDGFIHAPVPESSQKY
;
A
#
# COMPACT_ATOMS: atom_id res chain seq x y z
N MET A 1 0.43 -10.18 12.71
CA MET A 1 0.57 -9.14 13.74
C MET A 1 1.18 -7.89 13.14
N ILE A 2 0.80 -6.70 13.59
CA ILE A 2 1.43 -5.41 13.24
C ILE A 2 2.02 -4.85 14.51
N VAL A 3 3.31 -4.54 14.51
CA VAL A 3 4.00 -3.91 15.65
C VAL A 3 4.36 -2.49 15.25
N LEU A 4 3.87 -1.50 15.97
CA LEU A 4 4.21 -0.09 15.81
C LEU A 4 5.33 0.28 16.78
N ARG A 5 6.36 0.95 16.28
CA ARG A 5 7.43 1.50 17.10
C ARG A 5 7.21 2.98 17.30
N PHE A 6 7.82 3.51 18.34
CA PHE A 6 7.77 4.95 18.60
C PHE A 6 8.31 5.78 17.43
N ASP A 7 9.39 5.30 16.79
CA ASP A 7 9.97 5.97 15.63
C ASP A 7 9.01 6.04 14.44
N ASP A 8 8.21 4.99 14.21
CA ASP A 8 7.19 5.00 13.15
C ASP A 8 6.16 6.12 13.40
N ILE A 9 5.74 6.27 14.66
CA ILE A 9 4.78 7.33 15.06
C ILE A 9 5.43 8.71 14.94
N PHE A 10 6.68 8.85 15.37
CA PHE A 10 7.43 10.11 15.28
C PHE A 10 7.60 10.53 13.81
N ASP A 11 7.99 9.61 12.92
CA ASP A 11 8.13 9.87 11.49
C ASP A 11 6.79 10.30 10.87
N MET A 12 5.71 9.64 11.24
CA MET A 12 4.37 9.99 10.79
C MET A 12 3.97 11.39 11.25
N LEU A 13 4.20 11.74 12.53
CA LEU A 13 3.86 13.06 13.07
C LEU A 13 4.69 14.20 12.48
N ASN A 14 5.86 13.91 11.93
CA ASN A 14 6.73 14.89 11.28
C ASN A 14 6.65 14.86 9.74
N LEU A 15 5.71 14.11 9.17
CA LEU A 15 5.56 13.93 7.72
C LEU A 15 6.84 13.41 7.05
N TYR A 16 7.61 12.59 7.77
CA TYR A 16 8.75 11.85 7.22
C TYR A 16 8.27 10.63 6.42
N PRO A 17 9.14 9.96 5.67
CA PRO A 17 8.76 8.75 4.93
C PRO A 17 8.10 7.73 5.83
N LEU A 18 6.92 7.23 5.44
CA LEU A 18 6.19 6.25 6.25
C LEU A 18 6.79 4.87 6.09
N HIS A 19 7.00 4.20 7.21
CA HIS A 19 7.31 2.78 7.23
C HIS A 19 6.10 1.95 6.74
N TYR A 20 6.37 0.82 6.08
CA TYR A 20 5.31 -0.05 5.53
C TYR A 20 4.30 -0.53 6.58
N THR A 21 4.71 -0.62 7.85
CA THR A 21 3.85 -1.01 8.99
C THR A 21 2.68 -0.05 9.17
N LEU A 22 2.94 1.26 9.02
CA LEU A 22 1.89 2.28 9.08
C LEU A 22 0.94 2.17 7.90
N ILE A 23 1.46 1.85 6.71
CA ILE A 23 0.60 1.63 5.53
C ILE A 23 -0.29 0.40 5.73
N ARG A 24 0.24 -0.67 6.36
CA ARG A 24 -0.58 -1.84 6.74
C ARG A 24 -1.66 -1.46 7.74
N LEU A 25 -1.32 -0.69 8.77
CA LEU A 25 -2.30 -0.21 9.77
C LEU A 25 -3.41 0.59 9.10
N PHE A 26 -3.05 1.56 8.25
CA PHE A 26 -4.02 2.37 7.51
C PHE A 26 -4.89 1.51 6.59
N SER A 27 -4.27 0.59 5.86
CA SER A 27 -4.99 -0.35 4.97
C SER A 27 -6.01 -1.16 5.73
N LEU A 28 -5.65 -1.69 6.90
CA LEU A 28 -6.54 -2.46 7.77
C LEU A 28 -7.70 -1.59 8.30
N SER A 29 -7.42 -0.38 8.76
CA SER A 29 -8.45 0.56 9.21
C SER A 29 -9.42 0.94 8.08
N MET A 30 -8.89 1.16 6.86
CA MET A 30 -9.73 1.43 5.69
C MET A 30 -10.59 0.23 5.29
N GLU A 31 -10.06 -0.99 5.38
CA GLU A 31 -10.83 -2.22 5.13
C GLU A 31 -11.98 -2.37 6.14
N MET A 32 -11.72 -2.11 7.43
CA MET A 32 -12.75 -2.11 8.46
C MET A 32 -13.82 -1.04 8.18
N ARG A 33 -13.43 0.13 7.69
CA ARG A 33 -14.36 1.19 7.27
C ARG A 33 -15.20 0.75 6.08
N ILE A 34 -14.59 0.15 5.06
CA ILE A 34 -15.29 -0.39 3.89
C ILE A 34 -16.37 -1.40 4.31
N ILE A 35 -16.02 -2.31 5.24
CA ILE A 35 -16.95 -3.31 5.77
C ILE A 35 -18.09 -2.65 6.55
N ARG A 36 -17.77 -1.74 7.48
CA ARG A 36 -18.73 -1.04 8.32
C ARG A 36 -19.71 -0.20 7.50
N ASP A 37 -19.19 0.58 6.56
CA ASP A 37 -19.97 1.51 5.75
C ASP A 37 -20.63 0.79 4.56
N LYS A 38 -20.43 -0.54 4.45
CA LYS A 38 -20.95 -1.39 3.36
C LYS A 38 -20.60 -0.81 1.99
N THR A 39 -19.40 -0.25 1.85
CA THR A 39 -18.91 0.27 0.57
C THR A 39 -18.68 -0.92 -0.36
N PRO A 40 -19.46 -1.06 -1.44
CA PRO A 40 -19.33 -2.23 -2.31
C PRO A 40 -18.09 -2.15 -3.20
N ASP A 41 -17.72 -3.28 -3.76
CA ASP A 41 -16.78 -3.41 -4.88
C ASP A 41 -15.32 -3.01 -4.63
N ILE A 42 -14.89 -2.80 -3.38
CA ILE A 42 -13.49 -2.50 -3.05
C ILE A 42 -12.93 -3.53 -2.06
N VAL A 43 -11.70 -3.94 -2.29
CA VAL A 43 -10.86 -4.74 -1.39
C VAL A 43 -9.49 -4.08 -1.29
N ILE A 44 -8.92 -4.02 -0.09
CA ILE A 44 -7.54 -3.56 0.09
C ILE A 44 -6.65 -4.78 0.33
N VAL A 45 -5.64 -4.93 -0.52
CA VAL A 45 -4.66 -6.02 -0.43
C VAL A 45 -3.60 -5.66 0.60
N ASP A 46 -3.22 -6.61 1.47
CA ASP A 46 -2.18 -6.37 2.48
C ASP A 46 -0.84 -6.01 1.79
N PRO A 47 -0.31 -4.80 2.02
CA PRO A 47 0.94 -4.36 1.40
C PRO A 47 2.16 -5.18 1.81
N PHE A 48 2.10 -5.98 2.88
CA PHE A 48 3.19 -6.85 3.31
C PHE A 48 3.65 -7.77 2.18
N TYR A 49 2.71 -8.40 1.47
CA TYR A 49 3.03 -9.31 0.36
C TYR A 49 3.41 -8.59 -0.93
N MET A 50 3.23 -7.28 -0.99
CA MET A 50 3.44 -6.44 -2.19
C MET A 50 4.62 -5.47 -2.02
N CYS A 51 5.63 -5.86 -1.24
CA CYS A 51 6.86 -5.09 -1.06
C CYS A 51 7.99 -5.70 -1.89
N ALA A 52 8.73 -4.90 -2.65
CA ALA A 52 9.83 -5.37 -3.51
C ALA A 52 10.91 -6.15 -2.74
N LYS A 53 11.17 -5.78 -1.47
CA LYS A 53 12.08 -6.53 -0.60
C LYS A 53 11.64 -7.99 -0.41
N ILE A 54 10.35 -8.19 -0.17
CA ILE A 54 9.77 -9.54 0.01
C ILE A 54 9.75 -10.27 -1.33
N LEU A 55 9.57 -9.57 -2.45
CA LEU A 55 9.51 -10.15 -3.79
C LEU A 55 10.89 -10.52 -4.39
N GLY A 56 11.97 -10.47 -3.61
CA GLY A 56 13.34 -10.70 -4.06
C GLY A 56 13.57 -12.08 -4.66
N SER A 57 13.07 -13.14 -4.03
CA SER A 57 13.27 -14.52 -4.51
C SER A 57 12.12 -14.98 -5.43
N ALA A 58 12.38 -16.00 -6.24
CA ALA A 58 11.34 -16.62 -7.09
C ALA A 58 10.24 -17.29 -6.22
N ARG A 59 10.61 -17.87 -5.07
CA ARG A 59 9.69 -18.49 -4.12
C ARG A 59 8.75 -17.46 -3.51
N ASP A 60 9.28 -16.32 -3.09
CA ASP A 60 8.49 -15.28 -2.45
C ASP A 60 7.52 -14.63 -3.43
N ARG A 61 7.94 -14.44 -4.69
CA ARG A 61 7.04 -14.00 -5.77
C ARG A 61 5.90 -14.99 -6.01
N GLN A 62 6.17 -16.30 -5.95
CA GLN A 62 5.13 -17.32 -6.06
C GLN A 62 4.16 -17.26 -4.87
N VAL A 63 4.65 -17.06 -3.65
CA VAL A 63 3.82 -16.89 -2.45
C VAL A 63 2.93 -15.66 -2.60
N ALA A 64 3.50 -14.51 -2.99
CA ALA A 64 2.76 -13.28 -3.20
C ALA A 64 1.68 -13.41 -4.29
N SER A 65 2.01 -14.08 -5.40
CA SER A 65 1.07 -14.35 -6.48
C SER A 65 -0.08 -15.26 -6.04
N SER A 66 0.22 -16.35 -5.31
CA SER A 66 -0.79 -17.25 -4.75
C SER A 66 -1.67 -16.57 -3.69
N TYR A 67 -1.08 -15.71 -2.85
CA TYR A 67 -1.82 -14.88 -1.91
C TYR A 67 -2.81 -13.97 -2.65
N LEU A 68 -2.34 -13.22 -3.66
CA LEU A 68 -3.19 -12.33 -4.45
C LEU A 68 -4.30 -13.09 -5.18
N GLU A 69 -3.98 -14.25 -5.77
CA GLU A 69 -4.97 -15.15 -6.37
C GLU A 69 -6.07 -15.50 -5.36
N GLY A 70 -5.68 -15.91 -4.15
CA GLY A 70 -6.61 -16.23 -3.07
C GLY A 70 -7.50 -15.04 -2.68
N VAL A 71 -6.92 -13.85 -2.56
CA VAL A 71 -7.67 -12.60 -2.25
C VAL A 71 -8.68 -12.29 -3.37
N ILE A 72 -8.29 -12.39 -4.64
CA ILE A 72 -9.17 -12.11 -5.78
C ILE A 72 -10.31 -13.14 -5.83
N LEU A 73 -10.01 -14.42 -5.60
CA LEU A 73 -11.02 -15.48 -5.61
C LEU A 73 -12.01 -15.37 -4.45
N ALA A 74 -11.52 -15.09 -3.24
CA ALA A 74 -12.39 -14.91 -2.07
C ALA A 74 -13.33 -13.70 -2.21
N ASN A 75 -13.00 -12.76 -3.09
CA ASN A 75 -13.74 -11.53 -3.35
C ASN A 75 -14.12 -11.41 -4.83
N ALA A 76 -14.49 -12.53 -5.47
CA ALA A 76 -14.77 -12.58 -6.91
C ALA A 76 -16.00 -11.74 -7.33
N ASP A 77 -16.86 -11.38 -6.39
CA ASP A 77 -17.96 -10.42 -6.59
C ASP A 77 -17.48 -8.98 -6.74
N LYS A 78 -16.30 -8.62 -6.20
CA LYS A 78 -15.72 -7.28 -6.24
C LYS A 78 -15.05 -6.99 -7.59
N ASP A 79 -15.00 -5.71 -7.94
CA ASP A 79 -14.40 -5.25 -9.20
C ASP A 79 -13.02 -4.59 -8.98
N ASN A 80 -12.73 -4.08 -7.78
CA ASN A 80 -11.60 -3.19 -7.53
C ASN A 80 -10.78 -3.64 -6.33
N PHE A 81 -9.47 -3.85 -6.56
CA PHE A 81 -8.52 -4.26 -5.55
C PHE A 81 -7.42 -3.19 -5.45
N LEU A 82 -7.33 -2.54 -4.30
CA LEU A 82 -6.31 -1.53 -4.00
C LEU A 82 -5.07 -2.23 -3.46
N VAL A 83 -3.96 -2.09 -4.15
CA VAL A 83 -2.70 -2.75 -3.84
C VAL A 83 -1.64 -1.67 -3.57
N PRO A 84 -1.37 -1.30 -2.32
CA PRO A 84 -0.21 -0.49 -2.01
C PRO A 84 1.06 -1.30 -2.29
N TYR A 85 1.96 -0.78 -3.13
CA TYR A 85 3.19 -1.41 -3.54
C TYR A 85 4.40 -0.57 -3.20
N PHE A 86 5.35 -1.16 -2.48
CA PHE A 86 6.65 -0.56 -2.21
C PHE A 86 7.67 -1.08 -3.21
N SER A 87 8.15 -0.23 -4.12
CA SER A 87 9.21 -0.57 -5.07
C SER A 87 10.60 -0.54 -4.44
N ASP A 88 10.76 0.28 -3.42
CA ASP A 88 11.91 0.39 -2.54
C ASP A 88 11.44 0.86 -1.16
N ASP A 89 12.36 1.18 -0.26
CA ASP A 89 12.01 1.54 1.10
C ASP A 89 11.33 2.90 1.26
N THR A 90 11.41 3.75 0.25
CA THR A 90 10.89 5.12 0.30
C THR A 90 9.77 5.37 -0.71
N HIS A 91 9.71 4.58 -1.78
CA HIS A 91 8.75 4.79 -2.85
C HIS A 91 7.56 3.84 -2.76
N CYS A 92 6.39 4.41 -2.53
CA CYS A 92 5.12 3.70 -2.48
C CYS A 92 4.20 4.15 -3.62
N THR A 93 3.66 3.19 -4.36
CA THR A 93 2.69 3.39 -5.45
C THR A 93 1.41 2.67 -5.11
N LEU A 94 0.25 3.30 -5.30
CA LEU A 94 -1.02 2.58 -5.26
C LEU A 94 -1.30 1.96 -6.63
N ILE A 95 -1.57 0.65 -6.66
CA ILE A 95 -2.01 -0.05 -7.86
C ILE A 95 -3.49 -0.41 -7.71
N LEU A 96 -4.34 0.08 -8.59
CA LEU A 96 -5.73 -0.35 -8.68
C LEU A 96 -5.83 -1.48 -9.68
N LEU A 97 -6.16 -2.69 -9.17
CA LEU A 97 -6.39 -3.87 -9.99
C LEU A 97 -7.88 -4.04 -10.25
N ARG A 98 -8.21 -4.36 -11.49
CA ARG A 98 -9.56 -4.72 -11.94
C ARG A 98 -9.49 -6.06 -12.69
N PRO A 99 -9.52 -7.21 -11.98
CA PRO A 99 -9.33 -8.54 -12.58
C PRO A 99 -10.33 -8.84 -13.68
N LYS A 100 -11.61 -8.52 -13.49
CA LYS A 100 -12.68 -8.73 -14.48
C LYS A 100 -12.45 -7.96 -15.80
N TYR A 101 -11.65 -6.89 -15.76
CA TYR A 101 -11.29 -6.07 -16.92
C TYR A 101 -9.86 -6.30 -17.39
N SER A 102 -9.13 -7.22 -16.74
CA SER A 102 -7.70 -7.47 -17.00
C SER A 102 -6.88 -6.18 -16.99
N MET A 103 -7.06 -5.31 -16.00
CA MET A 103 -6.45 -3.99 -15.96
C MET A 103 -5.77 -3.70 -14.61
N ALA A 104 -4.56 -3.14 -14.67
CA ALA A 104 -3.79 -2.65 -13.54
C ALA A 104 -3.37 -1.20 -13.80
N MET A 105 -3.84 -0.27 -12.97
CA MET A 105 -3.59 1.17 -13.09
C MET A 105 -2.71 1.63 -11.93
N TYR A 106 -1.61 2.33 -12.24
CA TYR A 106 -0.58 2.73 -11.29
C TYR A 106 -0.71 4.21 -10.96
N PHE A 107 -1.11 4.52 -9.75
CA PHE A 107 -1.12 5.87 -9.18
C PHE A 107 0.25 6.15 -8.56
N ASP A 108 1.20 6.47 -9.43
CA ASP A 108 2.58 6.79 -9.04
C ASP A 108 2.77 8.30 -8.97
N SER A 109 2.97 8.82 -7.76
CA SER A 109 3.18 10.26 -7.52
C SER A 109 4.54 10.75 -8.00
N ASP A 110 5.55 9.87 -8.10
CA ASP A 110 6.89 10.17 -8.59
C ASP A 110 7.10 9.68 -10.02
N ARG A 111 6.66 10.48 -11.00
CA ARG A 111 6.85 10.15 -12.41
C ARG A 111 8.14 10.71 -13.02
N GLN A 112 8.94 11.42 -12.26
CA GLN A 112 10.17 12.02 -12.76
C GLN A 112 11.28 10.97 -12.93
N SER A 113 11.27 9.93 -12.09
CA SER A 113 12.21 8.81 -12.19
C SER A 113 11.57 7.62 -12.92
N LYS A 114 12.34 6.98 -13.81
CA LYS A 114 11.91 5.75 -14.48
C LYS A 114 11.91 4.62 -13.45
N LYS A 115 10.73 4.19 -13.04
CA LYS A 115 10.57 3.08 -12.09
C LYS A 115 10.54 1.72 -12.81
N ASP A 116 11.15 0.72 -12.18
CA ASP A 116 11.07 -0.66 -12.66
C ASP A 116 9.92 -1.39 -11.96
N TYR A 117 8.86 -1.64 -12.70
CA TYR A 117 7.71 -2.41 -12.26
C TYR A 117 7.74 -3.87 -12.73
N THR A 118 8.86 -4.36 -13.27
CA THR A 118 8.94 -5.71 -13.88
C THR A 118 8.55 -6.80 -12.89
N THR A 119 9.06 -6.74 -11.67
CA THR A 119 8.80 -7.74 -10.62
C THR A 119 7.33 -7.77 -10.23
N ILE A 120 6.75 -6.62 -9.90
CA ILE A 120 5.34 -6.58 -9.48
C ILE A 120 4.40 -6.94 -10.63
N LYS A 121 4.64 -6.47 -11.85
CA LYS A 121 3.85 -6.86 -13.03
C LYS A 121 3.79 -8.37 -13.19
N LYS A 122 4.92 -9.06 -13.01
CA LYS A 122 4.95 -10.50 -13.08
C LYS A 122 4.12 -11.16 -11.97
N VAL A 123 4.23 -10.69 -10.74
CA VAL A 123 3.44 -11.21 -9.60
C VAL A 123 1.94 -11.05 -9.87
N LEU A 124 1.52 -9.88 -10.36
CA LEU A 124 0.13 -9.61 -10.71
C LEU A 124 -0.35 -10.51 -11.86
N ASP A 125 0.42 -10.62 -12.93
CA ASP A 125 0.08 -11.46 -14.09
C ASP A 125 0.02 -12.95 -13.72
N ASP A 126 0.89 -13.43 -12.84
CA ASP A 126 0.93 -14.83 -12.40
C ASP A 126 -0.28 -15.20 -11.51
N ALA A 127 -1.01 -14.25 -10.94
CA ALA A 127 -2.24 -14.49 -10.17
C ALA A 127 -3.48 -14.72 -11.06
N LEU A 128 -3.53 -14.19 -12.30
CA LEU A 128 -4.72 -14.27 -13.16
C LEU A 128 -5.03 -15.67 -13.70
N PRO A 129 -4.06 -16.53 -14.06
CA PRO A 129 -4.34 -17.88 -14.51
C PRO A 129 -5.11 -18.73 -13.48
N GLY A 130 -4.77 -18.59 -12.19
CA GLY A 130 -5.51 -19.24 -11.12
C GLY A 130 -6.93 -18.70 -10.99
N TYR A 131 -7.09 -17.37 -10.99
CA TYR A 131 -8.42 -16.76 -11.02
C TYR A 131 -9.26 -17.29 -12.18
N ALA A 132 -8.71 -17.41 -13.39
CA ALA A 132 -9.38 -17.97 -14.54
C ALA A 132 -9.76 -19.46 -14.35
N LYS A 133 -8.84 -20.25 -13.77
CA LYS A 133 -9.02 -21.69 -13.55
C LYS A 133 -10.11 -22.00 -12.55
N TYR A 134 -10.26 -21.19 -11.51
CA TYR A 134 -11.19 -21.42 -10.41
C TYR A 134 -12.51 -20.63 -10.55
N GLY A 135 -12.89 -20.28 -11.79
CA GLY A 135 -14.22 -19.74 -12.10
C GLY A 135 -14.33 -18.22 -12.08
N GLY A 136 -13.21 -17.52 -12.07
CA GLY A 136 -13.20 -16.06 -12.22
C GLY A 136 -13.82 -15.62 -13.53
N THR A 137 -14.61 -14.56 -13.49
CA THR A 137 -15.31 -14.03 -14.67
C THR A 137 -14.54 -12.84 -15.25
N PHE A 138 -14.44 -12.79 -16.55
CA PHE A 138 -13.81 -11.69 -17.28
C PHE A 138 -14.82 -10.96 -18.14
N ARG A 139 -14.92 -9.65 -18.00
CA ARG A 139 -15.70 -8.77 -18.91
C ARG A 139 -14.86 -8.36 -20.12
N ARG A 140 -13.52 -8.23 -19.93
CA ARG A 140 -12.55 -7.91 -21.00
C ARG A 140 -11.28 -8.73 -20.81
N PRO A 141 -11.29 -10.01 -21.20
CA PRO A 141 -10.13 -10.87 -21.03
C PRO A 141 -9.01 -10.46 -21.98
N ILE A 142 -7.78 -10.39 -21.46
CA ILE A 142 -6.57 -10.17 -22.25
C ILE A 142 -5.67 -11.39 -22.08
N ARG A 143 -5.17 -11.90 -23.20
CA ARG A 143 -4.29 -13.07 -23.21
C ARG A 143 -3.00 -12.75 -23.95
N ARG A 144 -1.89 -13.19 -23.38
CA ARG A 144 -0.57 -13.24 -24.04
C ARG A 144 -0.02 -14.65 -23.92
N TYR A 145 0.41 -15.20 -25.04
CA TYR A 145 0.93 -16.59 -25.08
C TYR A 145 -0.04 -17.60 -24.42
N GLY A 146 -1.34 -17.45 -24.64
CA GLY A 146 -2.36 -18.33 -24.07
C GLY A 146 -2.72 -18.10 -22.60
N LYS A 147 -2.00 -17.27 -21.87
CA LYS A 147 -2.25 -16.94 -20.45
C LYS A 147 -3.01 -15.63 -20.30
N HIS A 148 -3.89 -15.57 -19.32
CA HIS A 148 -4.52 -14.32 -18.90
C HIS A 148 -3.44 -13.41 -18.28
N VAL A 149 -3.43 -12.14 -18.65
CA VAL A 149 -2.51 -11.10 -18.14
C VAL A 149 -3.24 -9.78 -17.96
N PHE A 150 -2.66 -8.89 -17.15
CA PHE A 150 -3.15 -7.52 -17.02
C PHE A 150 -2.63 -6.61 -18.14
N THR A 151 -3.42 -5.61 -18.51
CA THR A 151 -2.92 -4.41 -19.16
C THR A 151 -2.41 -3.47 -18.07
N HIS A 152 -1.11 -3.23 -18.03
CA HIS A 152 -0.48 -2.37 -17.06
C HIS A 152 -0.40 -0.93 -17.55
N VAL A 153 -1.18 -0.03 -16.93
CA VAL A 153 -1.18 1.40 -17.24
C VAL A 153 -0.32 2.13 -16.20
N THR A 154 0.99 2.14 -16.40
CA THR A 154 1.96 2.74 -15.47
C THR A 154 2.00 4.27 -15.51
N THR A 155 1.34 4.89 -16.49
CA THR A 155 1.23 6.35 -16.64
C THR A 155 -0.18 6.85 -16.34
N PHE A 156 -0.91 6.14 -15.46
CA PHE A 156 -2.27 6.54 -15.10
C PHE A 156 -2.26 7.92 -14.41
N PRO A 157 -3.22 8.85 -14.69
CA PRO A 157 -3.26 10.15 -14.06
C PRO A 157 -3.35 10.05 -12.54
N CYS A 158 -2.59 10.88 -11.82
CA CYS A 158 -2.65 10.98 -10.37
C CYS A 158 -1.97 12.26 -9.89
N VAL A 159 -2.22 12.64 -8.65
CA VAL A 159 -1.52 13.76 -8.00
C VAL A 159 -0.03 13.47 -7.97
N LYS A 160 0.78 14.48 -8.31
CA LYS A 160 2.23 14.39 -8.32
C LYS A 160 2.81 15.01 -7.05
N LYS A 161 3.82 14.39 -6.51
CA LYS A 161 4.59 14.98 -5.42
C LYS A 161 5.56 16.05 -5.96
N PRO A 162 5.92 17.07 -5.16
CA PRO A 162 6.99 17.97 -5.50
C PRO A 162 8.33 17.22 -5.68
N PRO A 163 9.21 17.72 -6.57
CA PRO A 163 10.55 17.15 -6.73
C PRO A 163 11.32 17.08 -5.41
N GLY A 164 12.01 15.97 -5.16
CA GLY A 164 12.78 15.75 -3.91
C GLY A 164 11.93 15.41 -2.68
N SER A 165 10.60 15.43 -2.78
CA SER A 165 9.74 14.99 -1.68
C SER A 165 9.83 13.47 -1.50
N GLN A 166 9.91 13.01 -0.26
CA GLN A 166 9.91 11.58 0.11
C GLN A 166 8.55 11.13 0.68
N LYS A 167 7.46 11.81 0.28
CA LYS A 167 6.11 11.58 0.82
C LYS A 167 5.26 10.64 -0.04
N ASP A 168 5.88 9.76 -0.82
CA ASP A 168 5.21 8.85 -1.76
C ASP A 168 4.09 8.04 -1.09
N ALA A 169 4.36 7.52 0.08
CA ALA A 169 3.40 6.73 0.85
C ALA A 169 2.15 7.54 1.22
N TYR A 170 2.29 8.80 1.61
CA TYR A 170 1.14 9.67 1.87
C TYR A 170 0.31 9.91 0.62
N TYR A 171 0.94 10.05 -0.56
CA TYR A 171 0.22 10.19 -1.82
C TYR A 171 -0.53 8.90 -2.18
N ALA A 172 0.08 7.73 -1.94
CA ALA A 172 -0.60 6.46 -2.12
C ALA A 172 -1.83 6.34 -1.21
N LEU A 173 -1.72 6.76 0.07
CA LEU A 173 -2.84 6.82 1.00
C LEU A 173 -3.90 7.84 0.60
N HIS A 174 -3.49 9.01 0.10
CA HIS A 174 -4.43 9.99 -0.45
C HIS A 174 -5.25 9.40 -1.60
N HIS A 175 -4.61 8.71 -2.54
CA HIS A 175 -5.32 8.05 -3.64
C HIS A 175 -6.25 6.94 -3.14
N THR A 176 -5.79 6.11 -2.19
CA THR A 176 -6.62 5.09 -1.54
C THR A 176 -7.88 5.71 -0.93
N ARG A 177 -7.69 6.76 -0.13
CA ARG A 177 -8.77 7.48 0.55
C ARG A 177 -9.73 8.13 -0.44
N ALA A 178 -9.22 8.77 -1.49
CA ALA A 178 -10.03 9.40 -2.51
C ALA A 178 -10.89 8.37 -3.27
N ILE A 179 -10.33 7.22 -3.65
CA ILE A 179 -11.07 6.15 -4.32
C ILE A 179 -12.19 5.63 -3.41
N VAL A 180 -11.90 5.36 -2.13
CA VAL A 180 -12.90 4.84 -1.19
C VAL A 180 -13.98 5.87 -0.91
N ARG A 181 -13.63 7.14 -0.64
CA ARG A 181 -14.56 8.23 -0.33
C ARG A 181 -15.48 8.56 -1.50
N ASP A 182 -14.90 8.73 -2.67
CA ASP A 182 -15.61 9.24 -3.83
C ASP A 182 -16.37 8.14 -4.59
N GLN A 183 -16.22 6.88 -4.19
CA GLN A 183 -16.87 5.71 -4.77
C GLN A 183 -16.69 5.57 -6.30
N HIS A 184 -15.62 6.11 -6.84
CA HIS A 184 -15.31 6.02 -8.28
C HIS A 184 -14.95 4.61 -8.75
N HIS A 185 -14.88 3.66 -7.82
CA HIS A 185 -14.72 2.24 -8.11
C HIS A 185 -15.81 1.67 -9.02
N ARG A 186 -17.01 2.27 -9.03
CA ARG A 186 -18.14 1.86 -9.89
C ARG A 186 -18.04 2.37 -11.31
N MET A 187 -17.15 3.30 -11.58
CA MET A 187 -17.05 3.94 -12.88
C MET A 187 -16.41 3.01 -13.91
N LEU A 188 -16.77 3.20 -15.15
CA LEU A 188 -16.07 2.63 -16.30
C LEU A 188 -14.64 3.20 -16.35
N THR A 189 -13.72 2.50 -17.01
CA THR A 189 -12.31 2.90 -17.05
C THR A 189 -12.08 4.32 -17.57
N ASN A 190 -12.90 4.78 -18.51
CA ASN A 190 -12.77 6.15 -19.06
C ASN A 190 -13.17 7.18 -18.01
N ASP A 191 -14.26 6.96 -17.30
CA ASP A 191 -14.75 7.86 -16.25
C ASP A 191 -13.72 7.92 -15.10
N LEU A 192 -13.13 6.77 -14.75
CA LEU A 192 -12.07 6.72 -13.75
C LEU A 192 -10.83 7.52 -14.17
N LYS A 193 -10.46 7.48 -15.46
CA LYS A 193 -9.36 8.28 -15.99
C LYS A 193 -9.66 9.78 -15.96
N GLU A 194 -10.87 10.18 -16.31
CA GLU A 194 -11.32 11.56 -16.23
C GLU A 194 -11.30 12.08 -14.80
N TRP A 195 -11.88 11.33 -13.88
CA TRP A 195 -11.82 11.64 -12.44
C TRP A 195 -10.38 11.77 -11.96
N ALA A 196 -9.51 10.80 -12.26
CA ALA A 196 -8.10 10.83 -11.85
C ALA A 196 -7.36 12.02 -12.47
N THR A 197 -7.72 12.45 -13.68
CA THR A 197 -7.19 13.66 -14.31
C THR A 197 -7.62 14.92 -13.55
N CYS A 198 -8.89 15.01 -13.16
CA CYS A 198 -9.38 16.11 -12.32
C CYS A 198 -8.68 16.12 -10.97
N LEU A 199 -8.54 14.95 -10.31
CA LEU A 199 -7.82 14.83 -9.06
C LEU A 199 -6.36 15.27 -9.19
N SER A 200 -5.70 14.98 -10.31
CA SER A 200 -4.30 15.36 -10.56
C SER A 200 -4.08 16.87 -10.73
N ALA A 201 -5.14 17.65 -10.89
CA ALA A 201 -5.09 19.11 -11.01
C ALA A 201 -5.21 19.84 -9.66
N ILE A 202 -5.24 19.12 -8.53
CA ILE A 202 -5.28 19.69 -7.18
C ILE A 202 -4.08 20.62 -6.98
N GLN A 203 -4.32 21.77 -6.34
CA GLN A 203 -3.28 22.74 -6.00
C GLN A 203 -2.41 22.26 -4.85
N ASP A 204 -1.16 22.73 -4.79
CA ASP A 204 -0.19 22.30 -3.76
C ASP A 204 -0.68 22.56 -2.32
N GLU A 205 -1.45 23.64 -2.10
CA GLU A 205 -1.99 23.94 -0.78
C GLU A 205 -3.07 22.93 -0.36
N ASP A 206 -3.95 22.56 -1.27
CA ASP A 206 -5.00 21.58 -1.00
C ASP A 206 -4.40 20.21 -0.72
N ILE A 207 -3.35 19.81 -1.45
CA ILE A 207 -2.67 18.55 -1.18
C ILE A 207 -1.95 18.57 0.17
N ARG A 208 -1.37 19.70 0.57
CA ARG A 208 -0.77 19.85 1.90
C ARG A 208 -1.80 19.62 3.01
N GLN A 209 -2.99 20.21 2.87
CA GLN A 209 -4.10 19.98 3.81
C GLN A 209 -4.54 18.51 3.83
N GLU A 210 -4.58 17.84 2.67
CA GLU A 210 -4.89 16.41 2.61
C GLU A 210 -3.83 15.54 3.33
N LEU A 211 -2.56 15.88 3.23
CA LEU A 211 -1.51 15.17 3.97
C LEU A 211 -1.67 15.33 5.48
N PHE A 212 -2.03 16.52 5.97
CA PHE A 212 -2.35 16.74 7.37
C PHE A 212 -3.61 16.00 7.82
N ARG A 213 -4.62 15.86 6.95
CA ARG A 213 -5.81 15.04 7.25
C ARG A 213 -5.43 13.55 7.39
N ILE A 214 -4.57 13.02 6.53
CA ILE A 214 -4.07 11.64 6.63
C ILE A 214 -3.32 11.46 7.95
N GLN A 215 -2.45 12.41 8.31
CA GLN A 215 -1.73 12.40 9.58
C GLN A 215 -2.69 12.39 10.78
N SER A 216 -3.73 13.23 10.76
CA SER A 216 -4.74 13.28 11.81
C SER A 216 -5.53 11.96 11.89
N GLU A 217 -5.84 11.35 10.75
CA GLU A 217 -6.52 10.07 10.67
C GLU A 217 -5.67 8.93 11.26
N PHE A 218 -4.36 8.93 11.03
CA PHE A 218 -3.43 8.01 11.71
C PHE A 218 -3.45 8.18 13.22
N ALA A 219 -3.38 9.41 13.70
CA ALA A 219 -3.42 9.71 15.12
C ALA A 219 -4.74 9.21 15.75
N GLU A 220 -5.86 9.39 15.06
CA GLU A 220 -7.16 8.89 15.48
C GLU A 220 -7.20 7.35 15.53
N ILE A 221 -6.73 6.67 14.50
CA ILE A 221 -6.65 5.20 14.46
C ILE A 221 -5.81 4.68 15.64
N ILE A 222 -4.64 5.27 15.88
CA ILE A 222 -3.77 4.85 16.98
C ILE A 222 -4.46 5.09 18.32
N TYR A 223 -5.04 6.24 18.52
CA TYR A 223 -5.67 6.62 19.79
C TYR A 223 -6.95 5.84 20.09
N GLN A 224 -7.78 5.58 19.09
CA GLN A 224 -9.09 4.94 19.27
C GLN A 224 -9.07 3.43 19.12
N ASP A 225 -8.29 2.91 18.16
CA ASP A 225 -8.38 1.51 17.75
C ASP A 225 -7.19 0.67 18.19
N VAL A 226 -6.01 1.27 18.41
CA VAL A 226 -4.78 0.53 18.74
C VAL A 226 -4.46 0.55 20.23
N LEU A 227 -4.49 1.73 20.87
CA LEU A 227 -4.05 1.87 22.25
C LEU A 227 -5.05 1.35 23.29
N PRO A 228 -6.38 1.61 23.18
CA PRO A 228 -7.32 1.16 24.19
C PRO A 228 -7.58 -0.35 24.08
N SER A 229 -7.76 -1.01 25.21
CA SER A 229 -8.15 -2.45 25.25
C SER A 229 -9.52 -2.71 24.61
N SER A 230 -10.34 -1.69 24.43
CA SER A 230 -11.62 -1.72 23.71
C SER A 230 -11.48 -1.42 22.21
N GLY A 231 -10.28 -1.05 21.74
CA GLY A 231 -10.04 -0.71 20.35
C GLY A 231 -10.14 -1.93 19.43
N GLN A 232 -10.63 -1.72 18.23
CA GLN A 232 -10.89 -2.81 17.27
C GLN A 232 -9.60 -3.46 16.76
N LEU A 233 -8.49 -2.74 16.80
CA LEU A 233 -7.17 -3.21 16.38
C LEU A 233 -6.27 -3.59 17.57
N TYR A 234 -6.82 -3.51 18.80
CA TYR A 234 -6.11 -3.92 19.98
C TYR A 234 -5.96 -5.44 20.02
N LEU A 235 -4.73 -5.92 20.16
CA LEU A 235 -4.45 -7.34 20.27
C LEU A 235 -4.65 -7.79 21.71
N ASN A 236 -5.77 -8.48 21.99
CA ASN A 236 -6.11 -8.97 23.33
C ASN A 236 -5.38 -10.28 23.71
N CYS A 237 -4.54 -10.82 22.84
CA CYS A 237 -3.66 -11.95 23.14
C CYS A 237 -2.25 -11.43 23.34
N GLN A 238 -1.62 -11.81 24.45
CA GLN A 238 -0.17 -11.62 24.54
C GLN A 238 0.47 -12.59 23.54
N PRO A 239 1.10 -12.09 22.46
CA PRO A 239 1.80 -12.96 21.54
C PRO A 239 2.92 -13.66 22.30
N SER A 240 3.24 -14.90 21.92
CA SER A 240 4.39 -15.58 22.49
C SER A 240 5.68 -14.79 22.24
N ASN A 241 6.64 -14.90 23.13
CA ASN A 241 7.93 -14.20 22.96
C ASN A 241 8.55 -14.51 21.59
N SER A 242 8.40 -15.74 21.09
CA SER A 242 8.88 -16.14 19.77
C SER A 242 8.17 -15.42 18.61
N GLU A 243 6.88 -15.15 18.72
CA GLU A 243 6.13 -14.37 17.69
C GLU A 243 6.52 -12.90 17.73
N ILE A 244 6.75 -12.35 18.92
CA ILE A 244 7.26 -10.98 19.07
C ILE A 244 8.67 -10.87 18.48
N GLU A 245 9.58 -11.79 18.84
CA GLU A 245 10.95 -11.80 18.35
C GLU A 245 11.00 -11.97 16.83
N THR A 246 10.20 -12.88 16.25
CA THR A 246 10.14 -13.06 14.80
C THR A 246 9.64 -11.80 14.10
N THR A 247 8.61 -11.15 14.64
CA THR A 247 8.07 -9.91 14.07
C THR A 247 9.06 -8.76 14.17
N LEU A 248 9.72 -8.61 15.33
CA LEU A 248 10.74 -7.60 15.54
C LEU A 248 11.98 -7.84 14.67
N GLN A 249 12.37 -9.10 14.46
CA GLN A 249 13.49 -9.44 13.59
C GLN A 249 13.18 -9.09 12.13
N MET A 250 11.99 -9.44 11.63
CA MET A 250 11.56 -9.05 10.29
C MET A 250 11.52 -7.53 10.10
N GLN A 251 11.11 -6.80 11.13
CA GLN A 251 11.13 -5.33 11.12
C GLN A 251 12.56 -4.80 11.14
N ALA A 252 13.43 -5.34 12.02
CA ALA A 252 14.82 -4.91 12.14
C ALA A 252 15.62 -5.14 10.86
N ASP A 253 15.38 -6.24 10.14
CA ASP A 253 16.02 -6.52 8.85
C ASP A 253 15.57 -5.52 7.77
N ASN A 254 14.31 -5.12 7.80
CA ASN A 254 13.79 -4.04 6.97
C ASN A 254 14.40 -2.68 7.35
N ASP A 255 14.51 -2.38 8.64
CA ASP A 255 15.03 -1.10 9.15
C ASP A 255 16.51 -0.89 8.89
N ARG A 256 17.35 -1.93 8.93
CA ARG A 256 18.77 -1.81 8.58
C ARG A 256 18.96 -1.26 7.18
N THR A 257 18.11 -1.65 6.24
CA THR A 257 18.11 -1.11 4.88
C THR A 257 17.61 0.33 4.84
N PHE A 258 16.55 0.66 5.61
CA PHE A 258 16.07 2.03 5.77
C PHE A 258 17.13 2.98 6.30
N MET A 259 17.85 2.55 7.35
CA MET A 259 18.96 3.33 7.92
C MET A 259 20.11 3.55 6.94
N THR A 260 20.42 2.56 6.10
CA THR A 260 21.45 2.65 5.07
C THR A 260 21.07 3.69 4.02
N ILE A 261 19.83 3.64 3.52
CA ILE A 261 19.32 4.61 2.53
C ILE A 261 19.29 6.02 3.09
N ARG A 262 18.82 6.21 4.34
CA ARG A 262 18.82 7.54 4.99
C ARG A 262 20.24 8.14 5.10
N LYS A 263 21.27 7.33 5.28
CA LYS A 263 22.67 7.81 5.29
C LYS A 263 23.14 8.26 3.92
N ASP A 264 22.78 7.49 2.89
CA ASP A 264 23.19 7.75 1.51
C ASP A 264 22.49 9.00 0.94
N ASP A 265 21.26 9.30 1.39
CA ASP A 265 20.47 10.46 0.98
C ASP A 265 20.86 11.78 1.71
N GLY A 266 21.91 11.78 2.52
CA GLY A 266 22.41 12.98 3.18
C GLY A 266 21.53 13.50 4.32
N PHE A 267 20.64 12.69 4.88
CA PHE A 267 19.88 13.04 6.07
C PHE A 267 20.81 13.15 7.28
N ILE A 268 20.97 14.35 7.80
CA ILE A 268 21.69 14.59 9.06
C ILE A 268 20.84 14.03 10.19
N HIS A 269 21.25 12.89 10.74
CA HIS A 269 20.65 12.38 11.96
C HIS A 269 20.90 13.38 13.09
N ALA A 270 19.85 13.80 13.79
CA ALA A 270 20.03 14.30 15.14
C ALA A 270 20.72 13.17 15.95
N PRO A 271 21.81 13.45 16.67
CA PRO A 271 22.51 12.43 17.42
C PRO A 271 21.53 11.78 18.41
N VAL A 272 21.39 10.46 18.33
CA VAL A 272 20.67 9.68 19.34
C VAL A 272 21.39 9.93 20.67
N PRO A 273 20.71 10.39 21.73
CA PRO A 273 21.35 10.61 23.01
C PRO A 273 21.96 9.29 23.52
N GLU A 274 23.22 9.29 23.87
CA GLU A 274 23.98 8.12 24.35
C GLU A 274 23.43 7.47 25.64
N SER A 275 22.26 7.86 26.13
CA SER A 275 21.69 7.41 27.40
C SER A 275 20.95 6.07 27.38
N SER A 276 20.88 5.35 26.24
CA SER A 276 20.19 4.05 26.17
C SER A 276 21.11 2.83 26.21
N GLN A 277 22.39 2.98 26.57
CA GLN A 277 23.31 1.84 26.77
C GLN A 277 23.66 1.57 28.23
N LYS A 278 22.78 1.77 29.18
CA LYS A 278 22.93 1.23 30.54
C LYS A 278 21.54 1.04 31.13
N TYR A 279 21.06 -0.19 31.04
CA TYR A 279 20.40 -0.96 32.11
C TYR A 279 19.97 -2.32 31.55
#